data_77bbfbf3f53a8e48eeda7522d11a70ef
#
_entry.id   77bbfbf3f53a8e48eeda7522d11a70ef
#
_cell.length_a   1.000
_cell.length_b   1.000
_cell.length_c   1.000
_cell.angle_alpha   90.00
_cell.angle_beta   90.00
_cell.angle_gamma   90.00
#
_symmetry.space_group_name_H-M   'P 1'
#
loop_
_entity.id
_entity.type
_entity.pdbx_description
1 polymer ?
#
loop_
_entity_poly.entity_id
_entity_poly.type
_entity_poly.pdbx_seq_one_letter_code
_entity_poly.pdbx_strand_id
1 'polypeptide(L)'
;AGGVGVEMAAKKAGHKIKVPFSPGRGDARQDQTDISSFGLLEPQADGFRNYQDSGKSIVSAEEKLIDKAQLMGLTAPEMTVLIGGMRVLDTNYDKSKEGVFTNKPGVLTNDYFINLLDMNTTWKETDKSEQKFHGIDRKTKKTKWKATRVDLILGSNSQLRALAEVYACDDSSDKFIKDFISAWVKVMNADRFDLKLN
;
A
#
# COMPACT_ATOMS: atom_id res chain seq x y z
N ALA A 1 2.57 -3.11 17.86
CA ALA A 1 2.87 -4.31 17.03
C ALA A 1 3.24 -3.91 15.60
N GLY A 2 2.44 -3.07 14.95
CA GLY A 2 2.72 -2.62 13.57
C GLY A 2 4.06 -1.92 13.43
N GLY A 3 4.39 -0.98 14.32
CA GLY A 3 5.68 -0.28 14.33
C GLY A 3 6.87 -1.23 14.48
N VAL A 4 6.76 -2.21 15.39
CA VAL A 4 7.79 -3.25 15.55
C VAL A 4 7.95 -4.08 14.27
N GLY A 5 6.84 -4.42 13.60
CA GLY A 5 6.87 -5.14 12.32
C GLY A 5 7.60 -4.34 11.24
N VAL A 6 7.34 -3.04 11.15
CA VAL A 6 8.02 -2.12 10.21
C VAL A 6 9.52 -2.02 10.53
N GLU A 7 9.91 -1.89 11.80
CA GLU A 7 11.32 -1.89 12.21
C GLU A 7 12.05 -3.18 11.81
N MET A 8 11.42 -4.32 12.03
CA MET A 8 11.97 -5.61 11.64
C MET A 8 12.13 -5.75 10.13
N ALA A 9 11.15 -5.28 9.35
CA ALA A 9 11.19 -5.33 7.89
C ALA A 9 12.27 -4.39 7.32
N ALA A 10 12.42 -3.20 7.89
CA ALA A 10 13.48 -2.26 7.54
C ALA A 10 14.87 -2.82 7.89
N LYS A 11 15.01 -3.46 9.05
CA LYS A 11 16.26 -4.13 9.44
C LYS A 11 16.65 -5.24 8.45
N LYS A 12 15.68 -6.02 7.97
CA LYS A 12 15.93 -7.03 6.91
C LYS A 12 16.39 -6.39 5.60
N ALA A 13 15.97 -5.16 5.32
CA ALA A 13 16.44 -4.38 4.17
C ALA A 13 17.82 -3.70 4.39
N GLY A 14 18.43 -3.88 5.57
CA GLY A 14 19.75 -3.31 5.90
C GLY A 14 19.69 -1.97 6.63
N HIS A 15 18.51 -1.47 7.00
CA HIS A 15 18.33 -0.16 7.66
C HIS A 15 18.05 -0.31 9.15
N LYS A 16 18.80 0.43 9.97
CA LYS A 16 18.56 0.52 11.42
C LYS A 16 17.75 1.79 11.71
N ILE A 17 16.46 1.62 11.90
CA ILE A 17 15.55 2.72 12.20
C ILE A 17 14.65 2.35 13.37
N LYS A 18 14.12 3.39 14.03
CA LYS A 18 13.10 3.25 15.06
C LYS A 18 11.82 3.92 14.57
N VAL A 19 10.69 3.22 14.67
CA VAL A 19 9.39 3.77 14.36
C VAL A 19 8.86 4.50 15.60
N PRO A 20 8.57 5.80 15.52
CA PRO A 20 7.98 6.54 16.64
C PRO A 20 6.68 5.89 17.10
N PHE A 21 6.50 5.81 18.40
CA PHE A 21 5.31 5.22 19.01
C PHE A 21 4.74 6.18 20.06
N SER A 22 3.45 6.44 19.95
CA SER A 22 2.69 7.27 20.90
C SER A 22 1.77 6.36 21.73
N PRO A 23 2.08 6.08 23.01
CA PRO A 23 1.26 5.26 23.89
C PRO A 23 -0.04 5.96 24.27
N GLY A 24 -0.96 5.25 24.95
CA GLY A 24 -2.18 5.80 25.52
C GLY A 24 -3.48 5.37 24.83
N ARG A 25 -3.43 4.39 23.94
CA ARG A 25 -4.61 3.71 23.40
C ARG A 25 -4.94 2.46 24.22
N GLY A 26 -6.23 2.16 24.30
CA GLY A 26 -6.75 0.87 24.71
C GLY A 26 -7.78 0.39 23.69
N ASP A 27 -7.75 -0.89 23.34
CA ASP A 27 -8.73 -1.48 22.46
C ASP A 27 -10.02 -1.79 23.23
N ALA A 28 -11.17 -1.70 22.53
CA ALA A 28 -12.44 -2.20 23.04
C ALA A 28 -12.39 -3.73 23.17
N ARG A 29 -13.01 -4.26 24.22
CA ARG A 29 -13.20 -5.71 24.35
C ARG A 29 -14.33 -6.17 23.42
N GLN A 30 -14.42 -7.47 23.18
CA GLN A 30 -15.41 -8.06 22.29
C GLN A 30 -16.85 -7.75 22.73
N ASP A 31 -17.10 -7.72 24.04
CA ASP A 31 -18.39 -7.39 24.64
C ASP A 31 -18.77 -5.89 24.50
N GLN A 32 -17.81 -5.05 24.14
CA GLN A 32 -17.98 -3.62 23.88
C GLN A 32 -18.07 -3.29 22.38
N THR A 33 -18.05 -4.31 21.52
CA THR A 33 -18.02 -4.15 20.07
C THR A 33 -19.36 -4.54 19.47
N ASP A 34 -20.01 -3.60 18.78
CA ASP A 34 -21.25 -3.86 18.05
C ASP A 34 -20.94 -4.46 16.67
N ILE A 35 -20.81 -5.78 16.61
CA ILE A 35 -20.44 -6.52 15.41
C ILE A 35 -21.48 -6.36 14.29
N SER A 36 -22.76 -6.26 14.63
CA SER A 36 -23.84 -6.16 13.64
C SER A 36 -23.79 -4.85 12.84
N SER A 37 -23.37 -3.77 13.47
CA SER A 37 -23.19 -2.48 12.80
C SER A 37 -22.01 -2.45 11.83
N PHE A 38 -20.95 -3.23 12.09
CA PHE A 38 -19.79 -3.27 11.22
C PHE A 38 -20.09 -3.81 9.80
N GLY A 39 -20.99 -4.79 9.69
CA GLY A 39 -21.37 -5.34 8.39
C GLY A 39 -22.05 -4.32 7.46
N LEU A 40 -22.75 -3.32 8.03
CA LEU A 40 -23.38 -2.24 7.28
C LEU A 40 -22.40 -1.11 6.92
N LEU A 41 -21.36 -0.95 7.72
CA LEU A 41 -20.36 0.12 7.59
C LEU A 41 -19.05 -0.33 6.94
N GLU A 42 -18.96 -1.61 6.53
CA GLU A 42 -17.76 -2.15 5.91
C GLU A 42 -17.46 -1.42 4.59
N PRO A 43 -16.22 -0.95 4.40
CA PRO A 43 -15.86 -0.23 3.18
C PRO A 43 -15.92 -1.17 1.97
N GLN A 44 -16.43 -0.66 0.86
CA GLN A 44 -16.52 -1.41 -0.40
C GLN A 44 -15.15 -1.60 -1.07
N ALA A 45 -14.17 -0.80 -0.73
CA ALA A 45 -12.80 -0.96 -1.18
C ALA A 45 -11.81 -0.33 -0.19
N ASP A 46 -10.62 -0.89 -0.14
CA ASP A 46 -9.46 -0.34 0.56
C ASP A 46 -8.20 -0.54 -0.29
N GLY A 47 -7.83 0.48 -1.06
CA GLY A 47 -6.68 0.42 -1.95
C GLY A 47 -5.34 0.22 -1.22
N PHE A 48 -5.22 0.66 0.04
CA PHE A 48 -4.01 0.43 0.83
C PHE A 48 -3.80 -1.06 1.15
N ARG A 49 -4.89 -1.79 1.42
CA ARG A 49 -4.87 -3.23 1.70
C ARG A 49 -5.19 -4.09 0.47
N ASN A 50 -5.34 -3.47 -0.68
CA ASN A 50 -5.72 -4.12 -1.94
C ASN A 50 -7.02 -4.94 -1.84
N TYR A 51 -7.98 -4.41 -1.09
CA TYR A 51 -9.31 -4.99 -0.91
C TYR A 51 -10.31 -4.29 -1.82
N GLN A 52 -11.16 -5.09 -2.45
CA GLN A 52 -12.33 -4.61 -3.17
C GLN A 52 -13.45 -5.65 -3.03
N ASP A 53 -14.62 -5.19 -2.59
CA ASP A 53 -15.82 -6.00 -2.63
C ASP A 53 -16.19 -6.33 -4.07
N SER A 54 -16.72 -7.55 -4.27
CA SER A 54 -17.19 -8.04 -5.57
C SER A 54 -18.45 -7.36 -6.07
N GLY A 55 -19.08 -6.52 -5.25
CA GLY A 55 -20.26 -5.73 -5.60
C GLY A 55 -19.99 -4.72 -6.73
N LYS A 56 -20.99 -4.46 -7.56
CA LYS A 56 -20.92 -3.43 -8.60
C LYS A 56 -20.90 -2.04 -7.93
N SER A 57 -19.73 -1.46 -7.78
CA SER A 57 -19.59 -0.08 -7.39
C SER A 57 -19.59 0.83 -8.61
N ILE A 58 -20.31 1.95 -8.53
CA ILE A 58 -20.30 3.01 -9.56
C ILE A 58 -18.96 3.76 -9.52
N VAL A 59 -18.34 3.83 -8.35
CA VAL A 59 -17.06 4.53 -8.13
C VAL A 59 -15.91 3.53 -8.27
N SER A 60 -14.89 3.91 -9.00
CA SER A 60 -13.72 3.06 -9.24
C SER A 60 -12.89 2.83 -7.96
N ALA A 61 -12.09 1.75 -7.94
CA ALA A 61 -11.24 1.44 -6.79
C ALA A 61 -10.17 2.51 -6.56
N GLU A 62 -9.67 3.12 -7.62
CA GLU A 62 -8.70 4.22 -7.56
C GLU A 62 -9.31 5.52 -7.04
N GLU A 63 -10.56 5.84 -7.36
CA GLU A 63 -11.26 7.01 -6.78
C GLU A 63 -11.49 6.81 -5.29
N LYS A 64 -11.92 5.62 -4.87
CA LYS A 64 -12.07 5.28 -3.44
C LYS A 64 -10.74 5.32 -2.68
N LEU A 65 -9.63 4.96 -3.34
CA LEU A 65 -8.30 5.11 -2.76
C LEU A 65 -7.97 6.58 -2.48
N ILE A 66 -8.24 7.46 -3.44
CA ILE A 66 -8.00 8.91 -3.28
C ILE A 66 -8.88 9.48 -2.18
N ASP A 67 -10.16 9.13 -2.15
CA ASP A 67 -11.10 9.56 -1.11
C ASP A 67 -10.60 9.13 0.30
N LYS A 68 -10.20 7.88 0.45
CA LYS A 68 -9.63 7.39 1.71
C LYS A 68 -8.32 8.08 2.09
N ALA A 69 -7.45 8.34 1.12
CA ALA A 69 -6.20 9.07 1.36
C ALA A 69 -6.49 10.50 1.84
N GLN A 70 -7.45 11.19 1.24
CA GLN A 70 -7.89 12.53 1.65
C GLN A 70 -8.49 12.51 3.05
N LEU A 71 -9.34 11.54 3.36
CA LEU A 71 -9.92 11.38 4.70
C LEU A 71 -8.83 11.22 5.78
N MET A 72 -7.74 10.52 5.47
CA MET A 72 -6.57 10.37 6.34
C MET A 72 -5.60 11.56 6.28
N GLY A 73 -5.91 12.60 5.52
CA GLY A 73 -5.05 13.78 5.34
C GLY A 73 -3.73 13.49 4.62
N LEU A 74 -3.66 12.43 3.82
CA LEU A 74 -2.44 12.04 3.11
C LEU A 74 -2.25 12.87 1.83
N THR A 75 -1.02 13.28 1.60
CA THR A 75 -0.58 13.84 0.31
C THR A 75 -0.36 12.73 -0.72
N ALA A 76 -0.25 13.08 -2.00
CA ALA A 76 0.02 12.11 -3.05
C ALA A 76 1.35 11.31 -2.83
N PRO A 77 2.47 11.93 -2.41
CA PRO A 77 3.67 11.18 -2.02
C PRO A 77 3.44 10.21 -0.86
N GLU A 78 2.76 10.65 0.21
CA GLU A 78 2.45 9.80 1.38
C GLU A 78 1.56 8.60 1.01
N MET A 79 0.53 8.83 0.20
CA MET A 79 -0.32 7.76 -0.34
C MET A 79 0.51 6.76 -1.16
N THR A 80 1.34 7.27 -2.08
CA THR A 80 2.16 6.44 -2.97
C THR A 80 3.15 5.58 -2.19
N VAL A 81 3.87 6.15 -1.25
CA VAL A 81 4.88 5.42 -0.47
C VAL A 81 4.24 4.38 0.44
N LEU A 82 3.07 4.67 1.03
CA LEU A 82 2.34 3.70 1.85
C LEU A 82 1.89 2.50 1.03
N ILE A 83 1.33 2.72 -0.16
CA ILE A 83 0.93 1.61 -1.03
C ILE A 83 2.13 0.74 -1.36
N GLY A 84 3.22 1.31 -1.87
CA GLY A 84 4.41 0.55 -2.24
C GLY A 84 4.99 -0.24 -1.07
N GLY A 85 5.08 0.37 0.11
CA GLY A 85 5.58 -0.29 1.31
C GLY A 85 4.66 -1.41 1.81
N MET A 86 3.36 -1.18 1.88
CA MET A 86 2.40 -2.22 2.28
C MET A 86 2.40 -3.41 1.31
N ARG A 87 2.62 -3.19 0.01
CA ARG A 87 2.75 -4.27 -0.97
C ARG A 87 3.98 -5.13 -0.73
N VAL A 88 5.15 -4.53 -0.56
CA VAL A 88 6.38 -5.33 -0.30
C VAL A 88 6.37 -5.99 1.09
N LEU A 89 5.63 -5.42 2.04
CA LEU A 89 5.38 -6.04 3.35
C LEU A 89 4.39 -7.21 3.29
N ASP A 90 3.72 -7.43 2.15
CA ASP A 90 2.74 -8.51 1.96
C ASP A 90 1.54 -8.41 2.94
N THR A 91 1.04 -7.18 3.14
CA THR A 91 -0.04 -6.86 4.10
C THR A 91 -1.42 -6.76 3.46
N ASN A 92 -1.60 -7.29 2.28
CA ASN A 92 -2.87 -7.28 1.57
C ASN A 92 -3.97 -8.02 2.36
N TYR A 93 -5.21 -7.61 2.14
CA TYR A 93 -6.38 -8.33 2.63
C TYR A 93 -6.38 -9.77 2.08
N ASP A 94 -6.79 -10.71 2.93
CA ASP A 94 -6.86 -12.16 2.63
C ASP A 94 -5.55 -12.73 2.03
N LYS A 95 -4.41 -12.14 2.37
CA LYS A 95 -3.08 -12.57 1.89
C LYS A 95 -2.96 -12.62 0.36
N SER A 96 -3.78 -11.82 -0.34
CA SER A 96 -3.72 -11.72 -1.81
C SER A 96 -2.34 -11.27 -2.27
N LYS A 97 -1.94 -11.72 -3.45
CA LYS A 97 -0.60 -11.42 -4.01
C LYS A 97 -0.63 -10.36 -5.11
N GLU A 98 -1.77 -9.75 -5.36
CA GLU A 98 -1.88 -8.64 -6.28
C GLU A 98 -1.08 -7.43 -5.76
N GLY A 99 -0.22 -6.87 -6.61
CA GLY A 99 0.64 -5.74 -6.26
C GLY A 99 1.89 -6.09 -5.45
N VAL A 100 2.09 -7.34 -5.03
CA VAL A 100 3.30 -7.77 -4.31
C VAL A 100 4.45 -7.94 -5.31
N PHE A 101 5.01 -6.81 -5.77
CA PHE A 101 6.05 -6.79 -6.81
C PHE A 101 7.45 -6.92 -6.20
N THR A 102 7.67 -7.97 -5.44
CA THR A 102 8.98 -8.29 -4.85
C THR A 102 9.17 -9.80 -4.74
N ASN A 103 10.40 -10.24 -4.82
CA ASN A 103 10.80 -11.62 -4.54
C ASN A 103 11.17 -11.82 -3.05
N LYS A 104 11.07 -10.77 -2.24
CA LYS A 104 11.41 -10.77 -0.80
C LYS A 104 10.26 -10.19 0.03
N PRO A 105 9.07 -10.81 0.02
CA PRO A 105 7.93 -10.30 0.79
C PRO A 105 8.27 -10.23 2.29
N GLY A 106 7.80 -9.18 2.95
CA GLY A 106 8.12 -8.90 4.35
C GLY A 106 9.47 -8.21 4.58
N VAL A 107 10.09 -7.71 3.50
CA VAL A 107 11.29 -6.86 3.55
C VAL A 107 10.91 -5.49 3.00
N LEU A 108 11.17 -4.42 3.75
CA LEU A 108 10.79 -3.05 3.35
C LEU A 108 11.79 -2.49 2.34
N THR A 109 11.62 -2.82 1.07
CA THR A 109 12.42 -2.34 -0.06
C THR A 109 11.57 -1.51 -1.00
N ASN A 110 12.20 -0.75 -1.89
CA ASN A 110 11.54 -0.02 -2.98
C ASN A 110 11.22 -0.90 -4.21
N ASP A 111 11.31 -2.21 -4.09
CA ASP A 111 11.08 -3.19 -5.17
C ASP A 111 9.74 -2.99 -5.89
N TYR A 112 8.69 -2.58 -5.16
CA TYR A 112 7.38 -2.32 -5.75
C TYR A 112 7.47 -1.34 -6.92
N PHE A 113 8.16 -0.21 -6.73
CA PHE A 113 8.27 0.84 -7.74
C PHE A 113 9.19 0.42 -8.89
N ILE A 114 10.31 -0.23 -8.59
CA ILE A 114 11.24 -0.76 -9.59
C ILE A 114 10.51 -1.73 -10.52
N ASN A 115 9.76 -2.68 -9.95
CA ASN A 115 9.07 -3.71 -10.72
C ASN A 115 7.79 -3.21 -11.39
N LEU A 116 7.09 -2.23 -10.82
CA LEU A 116 5.95 -1.57 -11.45
C LEU A 116 6.35 -0.88 -12.76
N LEU A 117 7.53 -0.24 -12.76
CA LEU A 117 8.05 0.56 -13.89
C LEU A 117 8.96 -0.25 -14.82
N ASP A 118 9.18 -1.53 -14.55
CA ASP A 118 10.03 -2.40 -15.38
C ASP A 118 9.48 -2.55 -16.80
N MET A 119 10.19 -1.97 -17.77
CA MET A 119 9.83 -1.99 -19.19
C MET A 119 9.85 -3.40 -19.81
N ASN A 120 10.45 -4.39 -19.13
CA ASN A 120 10.40 -5.80 -19.56
C ASN A 120 9.06 -6.45 -19.19
N THR A 121 8.22 -5.81 -18.42
CA THR A 121 6.89 -6.31 -18.05
C THR A 121 5.82 -5.68 -18.93
N THR A 122 4.91 -6.49 -19.47
CA THR A 122 3.69 -6.06 -20.16
C THR A 122 2.48 -6.43 -19.33
N TRP A 123 1.65 -5.46 -19.03
CA TRP A 123 0.42 -5.68 -18.28
C TRP A 123 -0.72 -6.08 -19.22
N LYS A 124 -1.46 -7.14 -18.87
CA LYS A 124 -2.65 -7.60 -19.57
C LYS A 124 -3.76 -7.88 -18.57
N GLU A 125 -4.96 -7.44 -18.89
CA GLU A 125 -6.15 -7.78 -18.10
C GLU A 125 -6.36 -9.31 -18.06
N THR A 126 -6.91 -9.79 -16.95
CA THR A 126 -7.17 -11.23 -16.76
C THR A 126 -8.58 -11.63 -17.16
N ASP A 127 -9.51 -10.68 -17.09
CA ASP A 127 -10.91 -10.89 -17.40
C ASP A 127 -11.57 -9.57 -17.88
N LYS A 128 -12.82 -9.65 -18.29
CA LYS A 128 -13.60 -8.50 -18.76
C LYS A 128 -13.96 -7.49 -17.65
N SER A 129 -13.62 -7.77 -16.40
CA SER A 129 -13.91 -6.83 -15.30
C SER A 129 -12.92 -5.67 -15.25
N GLU A 130 -11.78 -5.78 -15.94
CA GLU A 130 -10.69 -4.80 -15.94
C GLU A 130 -10.16 -4.46 -14.53
N GLN A 131 -10.37 -5.34 -13.56
CA GLN A 131 -9.99 -5.11 -12.17
C GLN A 131 -8.64 -5.74 -11.82
N LYS A 132 -8.29 -6.83 -12.52
CA LYS A 132 -7.06 -7.59 -12.27
C LYS A 132 -6.24 -7.75 -13.54
N PHE A 133 -4.92 -7.74 -13.35
CA PHE A 133 -3.95 -7.76 -14.45
C PHE A 133 -2.83 -8.76 -14.16
N HIS A 134 -2.32 -9.36 -15.22
CA HIS A 134 -1.08 -10.13 -15.20
C HIS A 134 0.06 -9.31 -15.80
N GLY A 135 1.14 -9.19 -15.06
CA GLY A 135 2.43 -8.69 -15.53
C GLY A 135 3.20 -9.81 -16.21
N ILE A 136 3.32 -9.75 -17.53
CA ILE A 136 3.95 -10.79 -18.36
C ILE A 136 5.35 -10.34 -18.76
N ASP A 137 6.34 -11.16 -18.48
CA ASP A 137 7.71 -10.94 -18.94
C ASP A 137 7.77 -10.99 -20.48
N ARG A 138 8.33 -9.93 -21.09
CA ARG A 138 8.36 -9.78 -22.55
C ARG A 138 9.17 -10.86 -23.26
N LYS A 139 10.23 -11.37 -22.62
CA LYS A 139 11.14 -12.38 -23.19
C LYS A 139 10.59 -13.78 -23.01
N THR A 140 10.26 -14.14 -21.76
CA THR A 140 9.86 -15.51 -21.42
C THR A 140 8.38 -15.78 -21.67
N LYS A 141 7.56 -14.73 -21.82
CA LYS A 141 6.08 -14.80 -21.96
C LYS A 141 5.37 -15.39 -20.74
N LYS A 142 6.07 -15.53 -19.62
CA LYS A 142 5.51 -16.06 -18.37
C LYS A 142 4.94 -14.93 -17.52
N THR A 143 3.88 -15.21 -16.75
CA THR A 143 3.37 -14.29 -15.73
C THR A 143 4.41 -14.15 -14.63
N LYS A 144 4.86 -12.93 -14.40
CA LYS A 144 5.81 -12.55 -13.34
C LYS A 144 5.10 -11.97 -12.13
N TRP A 145 4.08 -11.12 -12.38
CA TRP A 145 3.35 -10.39 -11.36
C TRP A 145 1.84 -10.46 -11.56
N LYS A 146 1.09 -10.17 -10.50
CA LYS A 146 -0.35 -9.91 -10.55
C LYS A 146 -0.59 -8.52 -9.98
N ALA A 147 -1.55 -7.79 -10.52
CA ALA A 147 -1.88 -6.43 -10.11
C ALA A 147 -3.38 -6.18 -10.10
N THR A 148 -3.79 -5.16 -9.36
CA THR A 148 -5.11 -4.53 -9.49
C THR A 148 -5.00 -3.18 -10.21
N ARG A 149 -6.15 -2.56 -10.51
CA ARG A 149 -6.18 -1.17 -11.02
C ARG A 149 -5.47 -0.20 -10.11
N VAL A 150 -5.63 -0.35 -8.78
CA VAL A 150 -4.97 0.48 -7.77
C VAL A 150 -3.45 0.41 -7.89
N ASP A 151 -2.89 -0.77 -8.17
CA ASP A 151 -1.44 -0.89 -8.34
C ASP A 151 -0.97 -0.23 -9.63
N LEU A 152 -1.72 -0.39 -10.72
CA LEU A 152 -1.30 0.11 -12.03
C LEU A 152 -1.50 1.61 -12.22
N ILE A 153 -2.44 2.25 -11.51
CA ILE A 153 -2.62 3.70 -11.58
C ILE A 153 -1.36 4.45 -11.15
N LEU A 154 -0.58 3.89 -10.22
CA LEU A 154 0.70 4.47 -9.78
C LEU A 154 1.77 4.46 -10.86
N GLY A 155 1.62 3.62 -11.89
CA GLY A 155 2.52 3.58 -13.04
C GLY A 155 1.97 4.24 -14.31
N SER A 156 0.68 4.60 -14.33
CA SER A 156 -0.01 5.11 -15.53
C SER A 156 -0.51 6.55 -15.42
N ASN A 157 -0.91 7.01 -14.23
CA ASN A 157 -1.23 8.42 -14.01
C ASN A 157 0.06 9.25 -13.99
N SER A 158 0.14 10.33 -14.73
CA SER A 158 1.38 11.10 -14.91
C SER A 158 1.99 11.61 -13.61
N GLN A 159 1.17 12.12 -12.68
CA GLN A 159 1.65 12.62 -11.39
C GLN A 159 2.12 11.48 -10.48
N LEU A 160 1.33 10.43 -10.36
CA LEU A 160 1.66 9.28 -9.50
C LEU A 160 2.86 8.51 -10.05
N ARG A 161 2.97 8.42 -11.39
CA ARG A 161 4.13 7.82 -12.04
C ARG A 161 5.42 8.60 -11.75
N ALA A 162 5.39 9.93 -11.80
CA ALA A 162 6.56 10.74 -11.45
C ALA A 162 7.02 10.48 -10.00
N LEU A 163 6.07 10.31 -9.06
CA LEU A 163 6.40 9.92 -7.68
C LEU A 163 6.97 8.51 -7.61
N ALA A 164 6.39 7.56 -8.35
CA ALA A 164 6.89 6.19 -8.42
C ALA A 164 8.32 6.13 -8.98
N GLU A 165 8.64 6.95 -10.00
CA GLU A 165 9.97 7.07 -10.58
C GLU A 165 11.01 7.58 -9.57
N VAL A 166 10.65 8.55 -8.72
CA VAL A 166 11.52 9.00 -7.62
C VAL A 166 11.88 7.85 -6.69
N TYR A 167 10.91 7.04 -6.29
CA TYR A 167 11.17 5.91 -5.40
C TYR A 167 11.82 4.71 -6.10
N ALA A 168 11.76 4.61 -7.42
CA ALA A 168 12.40 3.54 -8.18
C ALA A 168 13.89 3.79 -8.45
N CYS A 169 14.41 4.99 -8.18
CA CYS A 169 15.83 5.30 -8.37
C CYS A 169 16.72 4.44 -7.47
N ASP A 170 17.93 4.11 -7.96
CA ASP A 170 18.88 3.22 -7.27
C ASP A 170 19.34 3.78 -5.90
N ASP A 171 19.37 5.09 -5.74
CA ASP A 171 19.77 5.80 -4.53
C ASP A 171 18.60 6.16 -3.60
N SER A 172 17.38 5.76 -3.94
CA SER A 172 16.16 6.20 -3.23
C SER A 172 15.78 5.33 -2.04
N SER A 173 16.48 4.23 -1.77
CA SER A 173 16.11 3.28 -0.71
C SER A 173 15.95 3.94 0.66
N ASP A 174 16.90 4.77 1.07
CA ASP A 174 16.85 5.51 2.35
C ASP A 174 15.68 6.49 2.40
N LYS A 175 15.45 7.22 1.31
CA LYS A 175 14.33 8.15 1.18
C LYS A 175 13.00 7.41 1.28
N PHE A 176 12.83 6.32 0.52
CA PHE A 176 11.63 5.51 0.55
C PHE A 176 11.28 5.06 1.97
N ILE A 177 12.26 4.52 2.70
CA ILE A 177 12.04 4.01 4.06
C ILE A 177 11.65 5.14 5.02
N LYS A 178 12.34 6.28 4.96
CA LYS A 178 12.04 7.45 5.81
C LYS A 178 10.63 7.98 5.54
N ASP A 179 10.29 8.15 4.28
CA ASP A 179 8.98 8.65 3.86
C ASP A 179 7.86 7.67 4.23
N PHE A 180 8.08 6.36 4.05
CA PHE A 180 7.13 5.32 4.46
C PHE A 180 6.86 5.39 5.97
N ILE A 181 7.90 5.47 6.80
CA ILE A 181 7.76 5.54 8.26
C ILE A 181 7.03 6.82 8.66
N SER A 182 7.37 7.95 8.06
CA SER A 182 6.69 9.22 8.32
C SER A 182 5.19 9.13 8.02
N ALA A 183 4.84 8.63 6.84
CA ALA A 183 3.45 8.43 6.45
C ALA A 183 2.74 7.38 7.33
N TRP A 184 3.41 6.29 7.69
CA TRP A 184 2.91 5.29 8.62
C TRP A 184 2.57 5.88 9.98
N VAL A 185 3.49 6.64 10.58
CA VAL A 185 3.29 7.29 11.88
C VAL A 185 2.15 8.30 11.82
N LYS A 186 2.04 9.06 10.73
CA LYS A 186 0.93 9.98 10.49
C LYS A 186 -0.41 9.25 10.52
N VAL A 187 -0.55 8.14 9.81
CA VAL A 187 -1.78 7.34 9.81
C VAL A 187 -2.05 6.75 11.20
N MET A 188 -1.03 6.22 11.86
CA MET A 188 -1.18 5.65 13.21
C MET A 188 -1.61 6.69 14.26
N ASN A 189 -1.34 7.95 14.04
CA ASN A 189 -1.71 9.04 14.94
C ASN A 189 -2.91 9.87 14.45
N ALA A 190 -3.55 9.50 13.35
CA ALA A 190 -4.64 10.30 12.75
C ALA A 190 -5.86 10.50 13.66
N ASP A 191 -6.09 9.60 14.62
CA ASP A 191 -7.16 9.68 15.63
C ASP A 191 -6.66 10.20 16.99
N ARG A 192 -5.42 10.66 17.09
CA ARG A 192 -4.80 11.11 18.35
C ARG A 192 -4.84 12.63 18.46
N PHE A 193 -6.00 13.16 18.83
CA PHE A 193 -6.21 14.60 19.04
C PHE A 193 -5.61 15.12 20.35
N ASP A 194 -5.13 14.23 21.20
CA ASP A 194 -4.45 14.53 22.47
C ASP A 194 -2.95 14.80 22.30
N LEU A 195 -2.37 14.47 21.13
CA LEU A 195 -0.98 14.72 20.84
C LEU A 195 -0.76 16.17 20.39
N LYS A 196 0.22 16.84 21.01
CA LYS A 196 0.70 18.13 20.49
C LYS A 196 1.53 17.83 19.23
N LEU A 197 1.06 18.31 18.09
CA LEU A 197 1.88 18.33 16.87
C LEU A 197 2.99 19.37 17.09
N ASN A 198 4.21 18.90 17.22
CA ASN A 198 5.40 19.77 17.27
C ASN A 198 5.80 20.18 15.86
#